data_99f2e9535d2588de149c45dadbde1638
#
_entry.id   99f2e9535d2588de149c45dadbde1638
#
_cell.length_a   1.000
_cell.length_b   1.000
_cell.length_c   1.000
_cell.angle_alpha   90.00
_cell.angle_beta   90.00
_cell.angle_gamma   90.00
#
_symmetry.space_group_name_H-M   'P 1'
#
loop_
_entity.id
_entity.type
_entity.pdbx_description
1 polymer ?
#
loop_
_entity_poly.entity_id
_entity_poly.type
_entity_poly.pdbx_seq_one_letter_code
_entity_poly.pdbx_strand_id
1 'polypeptide(L)'
;RYFNVAGADPKNEIGRVKKSTHLISKICTAFLDNKKIMNIYGNDYDTPDGTCIRDFIHVSDVAKAHIQGINYLNKGNVSHIINLGYGIGFSVMETILEAQKTTKIKLSIDIQPRRKGDIARVVADNSKAKKVLKWQPKYNNLGQIIKHQYKWTKKIYTNFKNGKYDI
;
A
#
# COMPACT_ATOMS: atom_id res chain seq x y z
N ARG A 1 1.45 6.63 13.87
CA ARG A 1 1.97 7.00 12.55
C ARG A 1 2.07 5.76 11.69
N TYR A 2 1.34 5.70 10.58
CA TYR A 2 1.42 4.59 9.63
C TYR A 2 2.06 5.05 8.31
N PHE A 3 2.77 4.12 7.67
CA PHE A 3 3.49 4.36 6.42
C PHE A 3 2.55 4.18 5.21
N ASN A 4 2.97 3.63 4.11
CA ASN A 4 2.13 3.56 2.90
C ASN A 4 1.08 2.44 3.02
N VAL A 5 -0.10 2.78 3.57
CA VAL A 5 -1.20 1.82 3.73
C VAL A 5 -1.74 1.39 2.37
N ALA A 6 -1.88 0.08 2.18
CA ALA A 6 -2.36 -0.54 0.95
C ALA A 6 -3.14 -1.83 1.23
N GLY A 7 -3.65 -2.45 0.18
CA GLY A 7 -4.48 -3.64 0.31
C GLY A 7 -5.95 -3.31 0.59
N ALA A 8 -6.72 -4.35 0.71
CA ALA A 8 -8.12 -4.33 1.10
C ALA A 8 -8.41 -5.56 1.96
N ASP A 9 -9.60 -5.67 2.53
CA ASP A 9 -10.00 -6.84 3.31
C ASP A 9 -9.73 -8.14 2.54
N PRO A 10 -9.06 -9.14 3.15
CA PRO A 10 -8.75 -10.41 2.50
C PRO A 10 -9.97 -11.18 1.97
N LYS A 11 -11.14 -11.00 2.62
CA LYS A 11 -12.42 -11.58 2.19
C LYS A 11 -13.07 -10.79 1.06
N ASN A 12 -12.50 -9.62 0.69
CA ASN A 12 -13.02 -8.75 -0.34
C ASN A 12 -14.41 -8.16 -0.01
N GLU A 13 -14.65 -7.87 1.27
CA GLU A 13 -15.88 -7.28 1.79
C GLU A 13 -15.75 -5.78 1.99
N ILE A 14 -14.58 -5.31 2.44
CA ILE A 14 -14.29 -3.91 2.77
C ILE A 14 -13.01 -3.45 2.07
N GLY A 15 -13.04 -2.21 1.58
CA GLY A 15 -11.90 -1.53 0.99
C GLY A 15 -12.25 -0.11 0.57
N ARG A 16 -11.29 0.59 0.01
CA ARG A 16 -11.47 1.98 -0.43
C ARG A 16 -12.32 2.04 -1.70
N VAL A 17 -13.39 2.81 -1.67
CA VAL A 17 -14.29 3.04 -2.82
C VAL A 17 -13.85 4.25 -3.66
N LYS A 18 -13.48 5.36 -3.01
CA LYS A 18 -13.09 6.60 -3.70
C LYS A 18 -11.76 6.46 -4.45
N LYS A 19 -11.62 7.21 -5.55
CA LYS A 19 -10.38 7.31 -6.33
C LYS A 19 -9.18 7.58 -5.41
N SER A 20 -8.07 6.89 -5.64
CA SER A 20 -6.88 6.93 -4.79
C SER A 20 -5.67 7.45 -5.54
N THR A 21 -4.84 8.21 -4.82
CA THR A 21 -3.52 8.67 -5.29
C THR A 21 -2.39 7.74 -4.86
N HIS A 22 -2.67 6.72 -4.04
CA HIS A 22 -1.67 5.79 -3.51
C HIS A 22 -1.16 4.84 -4.60
N LEU A 23 0.15 4.56 -4.59
CA LEU A 23 0.85 3.81 -5.63
C LEU A 23 0.17 2.47 -5.98
N ILE A 24 0.01 1.56 -5.01
CA ILE A 24 -0.56 0.23 -5.26
C ILE A 24 -2.00 0.32 -5.80
N SER A 25 -2.79 1.27 -5.30
CA SER A 25 -4.13 1.51 -5.83
C SER A 25 -4.12 2.02 -7.27
N LYS A 26 -3.20 2.93 -7.62
CA LYS A 26 -3.01 3.42 -9.00
C LYS A 26 -2.57 2.30 -9.94
N ILE A 27 -1.61 1.45 -9.52
CA ILE A 27 -1.19 0.28 -10.28
C ILE A 27 -2.38 -0.64 -10.55
N CYS A 28 -3.18 -0.96 -9.52
CA CYS A 28 -4.36 -1.81 -9.66
C CYS A 28 -5.42 -1.21 -10.59
N THR A 29 -5.60 0.11 -10.56
CA THR A 29 -6.51 0.81 -11.49
C THR A 29 -5.97 0.77 -12.92
N ALA A 30 -4.65 0.99 -13.12
CA ALA A 30 -4.03 0.95 -14.44
C ALA A 30 -4.17 -0.42 -15.13
N PHE A 31 -4.23 -1.53 -14.38
CA PHE A 31 -4.52 -2.84 -14.95
C PHE A 31 -5.92 -2.96 -15.56
N LEU A 32 -6.87 -2.16 -15.10
CA LEU A 32 -8.26 -2.14 -15.57
C LEU A 32 -8.50 -1.06 -16.63
N ASP A 33 -7.54 -0.16 -16.83
CA ASP A 33 -7.57 0.86 -17.87
C ASP A 33 -7.17 0.23 -19.23
N ASN A 34 -7.80 0.72 -20.31
CA ASN A 34 -7.52 0.25 -21.67
C ASN A 34 -6.06 0.56 -22.10
N LYS A 35 -5.52 1.70 -21.67
CA LYS A 35 -4.15 2.14 -22.02
C LYS A 35 -3.07 1.35 -21.30
N LYS A 36 -3.35 0.83 -20.10
CA LYS A 36 -2.41 0.08 -19.25
C LYS A 36 -1.07 0.79 -19.08
N ILE A 37 -1.09 2.10 -18.81
CA ILE A 37 0.10 2.92 -18.61
C ILE A 37 0.23 3.27 -17.13
N MET A 38 1.45 3.19 -16.60
CA MET A 38 1.80 3.60 -15.25
C MET A 38 2.93 4.63 -15.28
N ASN A 39 2.66 5.83 -14.74
CA ASN A 39 3.64 6.89 -14.63
C ASN A 39 4.52 6.67 -13.39
N ILE A 40 5.84 6.75 -13.58
CA ILE A 40 6.86 6.78 -12.53
C ILE A 40 7.45 8.19 -12.49
N TYR A 41 7.53 8.78 -11.31
CA TYR A 41 8.02 10.14 -11.11
C TYR A 41 9.46 10.14 -10.61
N GLY A 42 10.42 10.32 -11.55
CA GLY A 42 11.85 10.22 -11.33
C GLY A 42 12.36 8.77 -11.36
N ASN A 43 13.51 8.59 -12.02
CA ASN A 43 14.24 7.32 -12.13
C ASN A 43 15.72 7.52 -11.84
N ASP A 44 16.07 8.60 -11.16
CA ASP A 44 17.42 9.07 -10.90
C ASP A 44 17.67 9.36 -9.40
N TYR A 45 16.81 8.80 -8.51
CA TYR A 45 17.03 8.84 -7.05
C TYR A 45 18.24 7.96 -6.67
N ASP A 46 18.89 8.30 -5.56
CA ASP A 46 19.95 7.47 -4.96
C ASP A 46 19.34 6.20 -4.32
N THR A 47 19.01 5.25 -5.19
CA THR A 47 18.40 3.95 -4.89
C THR A 47 18.85 2.93 -5.95
N PRO A 48 18.78 1.62 -5.71
CA PRO A 48 19.30 0.60 -6.64
C PRO A 48 18.73 0.66 -8.06
N ASP A 49 17.48 1.09 -8.23
CA ASP A 49 16.81 1.19 -9.55
C ASP A 49 16.43 2.62 -9.93
N GLY A 50 16.92 3.60 -9.17
CA GLY A 50 16.64 5.02 -9.39
C GLY A 50 15.23 5.48 -8.98
N THR A 51 14.34 4.58 -8.51
CA THR A 51 13.00 4.95 -8.07
C THR A 51 12.86 5.00 -6.55
N CYS A 52 11.89 5.78 -6.04
CA CYS A 52 11.70 5.94 -4.60
C CYS A 52 11.37 4.62 -3.90
N ILE A 53 11.93 4.41 -2.69
CA ILE A 53 11.66 3.25 -1.84
C ILE A 53 10.64 3.61 -0.76
N ARG A 54 9.63 2.74 -0.57
CA ARG A 54 8.55 2.93 0.41
C ARG A 54 8.24 1.63 1.15
N ASP A 55 7.79 1.77 2.40
CA ASP A 55 7.29 0.67 3.23
C ASP A 55 5.77 0.57 3.07
N PHE A 56 5.31 -0.52 2.47
CA PHE A 56 3.89 -0.77 2.24
C PHE A 56 3.33 -1.69 3.32
N ILE A 57 2.30 -1.21 4.03
CA ILE A 57 1.65 -1.94 5.11
C ILE A 57 0.20 -2.27 4.74
N HIS A 58 -0.23 -3.50 5.01
CA HIS A 58 -1.60 -3.95 4.75
C HIS A 58 -2.58 -3.28 5.70
N VAL A 59 -3.72 -2.81 5.17
CA VAL A 59 -4.75 -2.10 5.95
C VAL A 59 -5.27 -2.91 7.13
N SER A 60 -5.40 -4.23 7.01
CA SER A 60 -5.84 -5.10 8.11
C SER A 60 -4.83 -5.20 9.25
N ASP A 61 -3.52 -5.12 8.96
CA ASP A 61 -2.48 -5.08 10.00
C ASP A 61 -2.45 -3.74 10.72
N VAL A 62 -2.77 -2.64 10.01
CA VAL A 62 -2.99 -1.32 10.63
C VAL A 62 -4.21 -1.36 11.55
N ALA A 63 -5.33 -1.90 11.09
CA ALA A 63 -6.56 -2.04 11.89
C ALA A 63 -6.31 -2.86 13.17
N LYS A 64 -5.60 -3.99 13.05
CA LYS A 64 -5.21 -4.81 14.20
C LYS A 64 -4.36 -4.03 15.21
N ALA A 65 -3.40 -3.23 14.72
CA ALA A 65 -2.57 -2.40 15.60
C ALA A 65 -3.40 -1.35 16.37
N HIS A 66 -4.45 -0.78 15.75
CA HIS A 66 -5.37 0.14 16.42
C HIS A 66 -6.14 -0.55 17.56
N ILE A 67 -6.67 -1.76 17.31
CA ILE A 67 -7.34 -2.57 18.34
C ILE A 67 -6.37 -2.85 19.51
N GLN A 68 -5.13 -3.25 19.19
CA GLN A 68 -4.11 -3.47 20.22
C GLN A 68 -3.76 -2.19 20.97
N GLY A 69 -3.75 -1.03 20.31
CA GLY A 69 -3.55 0.28 20.94
C GLY A 69 -4.67 0.64 21.91
N ILE A 70 -5.94 0.43 21.52
CA ILE A 70 -7.10 0.63 22.41
C ILE A 70 -7.00 -0.27 23.64
N ASN A 71 -6.73 -1.56 23.44
CA ASN A 71 -6.58 -2.52 24.54
C ASN A 71 -5.41 -2.17 25.48
N TYR A 72 -4.33 -1.60 24.94
CA TYR A 72 -3.19 -1.12 25.70
C TYR A 72 -3.57 0.07 26.59
N LEU A 73 -4.29 1.05 26.06
CA LEU A 73 -4.73 2.24 26.81
C LEU A 73 -5.79 1.90 27.86
N ASN A 74 -6.73 1.00 27.56
CA ASN A 74 -7.76 0.55 28.52
C ASN A 74 -7.18 -0.16 29.75
N LYS A 75 -5.92 -0.60 29.70
CA LYS A 75 -5.19 -1.14 30.86
C LYS A 75 -4.51 -0.06 31.71
N GLY A 76 -4.78 1.21 31.46
CA GLY A 76 -4.19 2.33 32.19
C GLY A 76 -2.76 2.69 31.80
N ASN A 77 -2.27 2.17 30.65
CA ASN A 77 -0.92 2.48 30.19
C ASN A 77 -0.84 3.88 29.57
N VAL A 78 0.36 4.46 29.56
CA VAL A 78 0.61 5.80 29.03
C VAL A 78 0.57 5.83 27.50
N SER A 79 0.19 6.98 26.93
CA SER A 79 0.17 7.20 25.50
C SER A 79 1.57 7.17 24.87
N HIS A 80 1.65 6.64 23.67
CA HIS A 80 2.88 6.55 22.89
C HIS A 80 2.69 7.00 21.43
N ILE A 81 3.76 7.55 20.85
CA ILE A 81 3.89 7.67 19.41
C ILE A 81 4.54 6.39 18.88
N ILE A 82 3.85 5.69 17.98
CA ILE A 82 4.26 4.39 17.45
C ILE A 82 4.19 4.41 15.93
N ASN A 83 5.27 3.97 15.25
CA ASN A 83 5.27 3.80 13.81
C ASN A 83 4.71 2.42 13.44
N LEU A 84 3.90 2.36 12.38
CA LEU A 84 3.35 1.15 11.79
C LEU A 84 3.81 1.03 10.35
N GLY A 85 4.68 0.10 10.10
CA GLY A 85 5.22 -0.35 8.82
C GLY A 85 5.92 -1.68 9.04
N TYR A 86 6.34 -2.34 7.98
CA TYR A 86 6.97 -3.66 8.14
C TYR A 86 8.48 -3.59 8.38
N GLY A 87 9.09 -2.41 8.21
CA GLY A 87 10.55 -2.25 8.22
C GLY A 87 11.21 -2.78 6.94
N ILE A 88 10.40 -3.00 5.89
CA ILE A 88 10.84 -3.51 4.59
C ILE A 88 10.47 -2.47 3.54
N GLY A 89 11.48 -2.01 2.79
CA GLY A 89 11.28 -1.06 1.71
C GLY A 89 11.21 -1.76 0.36
N PHE A 90 10.27 -1.33 -0.49
CA PHE A 90 10.20 -1.71 -1.88
C PHE A 90 10.25 -0.45 -2.75
N SER A 91 10.99 -0.49 -3.84
CA SER A 91 11.02 0.59 -4.80
C SER A 91 9.69 0.68 -5.58
N VAL A 92 9.47 1.81 -6.25
CA VAL A 92 8.30 1.96 -7.13
C VAL A 92 8.36 0.94 -8.25
N MET A 93 9.53 0.72 -8.84
CA MET A 93 9.73 -0.26 -9.93
C MET A 93 9.51 -1.69 -9.44
N GLU A 94 10.12 -2.10 -8.31
CA GLU A 94 9.89 -3.41 -7.70
C GLU A 94 8.40 -3.66 -7.43
N THR A 95 7.69 -2.63 -6.95
CA THR A 95 6.25 -2.73 -6.66
C THR A 95 5.43 -2.96 -7.93
N ILE A 96 5.78 -2.29 -9.06
CA ILE A 96 5.11 -2.51 -10.35
C ILE A 96 5.41 -3.91 -10.89
N LEU A 97 6.67 -4.35 -10.83
CA LEU A 97 7.07 -5.68 -11.31
C LEU A 97 6.37 -6.80 -10.51
N GLU A 98 6.31 -6.67 -9.18
CA GLU A 98 5.59 -7.63 -8.34
C GLU A 98 4.07 -7.61 -8.64
N ALA A 99 3.50 -6.45 -8.96
CA ALA A 99 2.11 -6.34 -9.34
C ALA A 99 1.82 -7.02 -10.69
N GLN A 100 2.68 -6.84 -11.69
CA GLN A 100 2.59 -7.52 -12.97
C GLN A 100 2.72 -9.05 -12.81
N LYS A 101 3.65 -9.50 -11.97
CA LYS A 101 3.84 -10.92 -11.63
C LYS A 101 2.59 -11.50 -10.97
N THR A 102 2.01 -10.79 -9.99
CA THR A 102 0.84 -11.22 -9.21
C THR A 102 -0.43 -11.30 -10.06
N THR A 103 -0.63 -10.33 -10.96
CA THR A 103 -1.86 -10.22 -11.77
C THR A 103 -1.75 -10.89 -13.14
N LYS A 104 -0.54 -11.19 -13.60
CA LYS A 104 -0.21 -11.65 -14.97
C LYS A 104 -0.55 -10.63 -16.06
N ILE A 105 -0.71 -9.35 -15.68
CA ILE A 105 -1.03 -8.25 -16.60
C ILE A 105 0.20 -7.35 -16.70
N LYS A 106 0.61 -6.98 -17.92
CA LYS A 106 1.70 -6.04 -18.15
C LYS A 106 1.20 -4.61 -18.19
N LEU A 107 2.03 -3.67 -17.72
CA LEU A 107 1.85 -2.23 -17.85
C LEU A 107 3.00 -1.66 -18.67
N SER A 108 2.70 -0.70 -19.51
CA SER A 108 3.70 0.21 -20.07
C SER A 108 4.10 1.23 -19.02
N ILE A 109 5.39 1.51 -18.91
CA ILE A 109 5.93 2.46 -17.94
C ILE A 109 6.25 3.76 -18.66
N ASP A 110 5.78 4.88 -18.12
CA ASP A 110 6.08 6.21 -18.59
C ASP A 110 6.84 6.97 -17.50
N ILE A 111 8.06 7.40 -17.79
CA ILE A 111 8.93 8.11 -16.84
C ILE A 111 8.62 9.59 -16.91
N GLN A 112 8.25 10.15 -15.80
CA GLN A 112 7.95 11.57 -15.61
C GLN A 112 9.02 12.25 -14.75
N PRO A 113 9.19 13.57 -14.83
CA PRO A 113 10.08 14.31 -13.93
C PRO A 113 9.78 14.03 -12.45
N ARG A 114 10.79 14.19 -11.58
CA ARG A 114 10.60 14.06 -10.12
C ARG A 114 9.51 14.99 -9.62
N ARG A 115 8.72 14.52 -8.67
CA ARG A 115 7.81 15.39 -7.91
C ARG A 115 8.58 16.13 -6.83
N LYS A 116 8.29 17.41 -6.67
CA LYS A 116 8.87 18.22 -5.58
C LYS A 116 8.52 17.60 -4.22
N GLY A 117 9.53 17.37 -3.39
CA GLY A 117 9.38 16.85 -2.03
C GLY A 117 9.39 15.33 -1.90
N ASP A 118 9.50 14.57 -2.99
CA ASP A 118 9.68 13.12 -2.89
C ASP A 118 11.07 12.79 -2.30
N ILE A 119 11.08 11.94 -1.27
CA ILE A 119 12.27 11.46 -0.57
C ILE A 119 12.66 10.10 -1.17
N ALA A 120 13.96 9.88 -1.43
CA ALA A 120 14.47 8.66 -2.04
C ALA A 120 14.07 7.39 -1.29
N ARG A 121 14.14 7.39 0.06
CA ARG A 121 13.84 6.21 0.89
C ARG A 121 13.09 6.58 2.16
N VAL A 122 11.95 5.92 2.38
CA VAL A 122 11.14 6.06 3.60
C VAL A 122 10.69 4.67 4.06
N VAL A 123 11.30 4.17 5.14
CA VAL A 123 11.03 2.85 5.73
C VAL A 123 10.83 3.01 7.24
N ALA A 124 9.88 2.26 7.81
CA ALA A 124 9.53 2.35 9.22
C ALA A 124 10.55 1.64 10.12
N ASP A 125 10.87 2.24 11.25
CA ASP A 125 11.27 1.47 12.42
C ASP A 125 10.02 1.10 13.22
N ASN A 126 9.69 -0.18 13.24
CA ASN A 126 8.52 -0.75 13.92
C ASN A 126 8.84 -1.44 15.26
N SER A 127 10.05 -1.29 15.76
CA SER A 127 10.52 -1.93 17.00
C SER A 127 9.61 -1.60 18.19
N LYS A 128 9.17 -0.34 18.29
CA LYS A 128 8.28 0.12 19.34
C LYS A 128 6.87 -0.50 19.23
N ALA A 129 6.32 -0.68 18.03
CA ALA A 129 5.04 -1.37 17.82
C ALA A 129 5.11 -2.82 18.32
N LYS A 130 6.17 -3.53 17.99
CA LYS A 130 6.42 -4.90 18.46
C LYS A 130 6.58 -4.96 19.97
N LYS A 131 7.37 -4.06 20.56
CA LYS A 131 7.66 -4.05 22.00
C LYS A 131 6.43 -3.67 22.83
N VAL A 132 5.75 -2.56 22.51
CA VAL A 132 4.68 -1.97 23.31
C VAL A 132 3.35 -2.66 23.07
N LEU A 133 2.96 -2.82 21.79
CA LEU A 133 1.66 -3.38 21.43
C LEU A 133 1.68 -4.91 21.29
N LYS A 134 2.87 -5.54 21.32
CA LYS A 134 3.05 -6.95 20.92
C LYS A 134 2.52 -7.20 19.51
N TRP A 135 2.63 -6.17 18.65
CA TRP A 135 2.11 -6.22 17.31
C TRP A 135 2.86 -7.21 16.43
N GLN A 136 2.11 -8.13 15.84
CA GLN A 136 2.61 -9.14 14.92
C GLN A 136 1.82 -9.02 13.61
N PRO A 137 2.43 -8.52 12.53
CA PRO A 137 1.78 -8.39 11.23
C PRO A 137 1.51 -9.77 10.63
N LYS A 138 0.40 -9.87 9.89
CA LYS A 138 0.00 -11.10 9.19
C LYS A 138 0.21 -11.03 7.69
N TYR A 139 0.18 -9.82 7.12
CA TYR A 139 0.14 -9.61 5.67
C TYR A 139 1.37 -8.88 5.14
N ASN A 140 2.57 -9.24 5.62
CA ASN A 140 3.84 -8.57 5.29
C ASN A 140 4.46 -9.00 3.94
N ASN A 141 3.68 -9.58 3.06
CA ASN A 141 4.10 -9.96 1.70
C ASN A 141 3.51 -8.99 0.68
N LEU A 142 4.36 -8.36 -0.15
CA LEU A 142 3.95 -7.34 -1.12
C LEU A 142 2.95 -7.90 -2.16
N GLY A 143 3.21 -9.09 -2.69
CA GLY A 143 2.31 -9.75 -3.66
C GLY A 143 0.92 -10.01 -3.07
N GLN A 144 0.84 -10.38 -1.77
CA GLN A 144 -0.42 -10.57 -1.07
C GLN A 144 -1.18 -9.25 -0.88
N ILE A 145 -0.49 -8.16 -0.51
CA ILE A 145 -1.09 -6.82 -0.41
C ILE A 145 -1.69 -6.41 -1.76
N ILE A 146 -0.90 -6.58 -2.83
CA ILE A 146 -1.32 -6.26 -4.20
C ILE A 146 -2.52 -7.12 -4.63
N LYS A 147 -2.49 -8.41 -4.36
CA LYS A 147 -3.58 -9.34 -4.68
C LYS A 147 -4.91 -8.91 -4.03
N HIS A 148 -4.89 -8.55 -2.75
CA HIS A 148 -6.08 -8.09 -2.05
C HIS A 148 -6.57 -6.74 -2.61
N GLN A 149 -5.66 -5.79 -2.84
CA GLN A 149 -5.99 -4.51 -3.47
C GLN A 149 -6.60 -4.71 -4.87
N TYR A 150 -6.01 -5.56 -5.71
CA TYR A 150 -6.48 -5.78 -7.09
C TYR A 150 -7.87 -6.44 -7.12
N LYS A 151 -8.12 -7.47 -6.27
CA LYS A 151 -9.45 -8.08 -6.13
C LYS A 151 -10.52 -7.04 -5.81
N TRP A 152 -10.23 -6.17 -4.83
CA TRP A 152 -11.15 -5.11 -4.42
C TRP A 152 -11.34 -4.07 -5.54
N THR A 153 -10.26 -3.58 -6.13
CA THR A 153 -10.33 -2.59 -7.22
C THR A 153 -11.16 -3.12 -8.39
N LYS A 154 -10.98 -4.39 -8.76
CA LYS A 154 -11.78 -5.03 -9.82
C LYS A 154 -13.27 -5.09 -9.46
N LYS A 155 -13.62 -5.48 -8.22
CA LYS A 155 -15.02 -5.51 -7.74
C LYS A 155 -15.65 -4.12 -7.82
N ILE A 156 -14.97 -3.08 -7.33
CA ILE A 156 -15.47 -1.71 -7.35
C ILE A 156 -15.62 -1.20 -8.78
N TYR A 157 -14.62 -1.42 -9.64
CA TYR A 157 -14.67 -1.02 -11.04
C TYR A 157 -15.87 -1.62 -11.78
N THR A 158 -16.15 -2.90 -11.55
CA THR A 158 -17.34 -3.59 -12.12
C THR A 158 -18.64 -2.99 -11.58
N ASN A 159 -18.71 -2.70 -10.28
CA ASN A 159 -19.89 -2.12 -9.66
C ASN A 159 -20.19 -0.70 -10.17
N PHE A 160 -19.16 0.12 -10.42
CA PHE A 160 -19.33 1.43 -11.07
C PHE A 160 -19.87 1.30 -12.49
N LYS A 161 -19.31 0.40 -13.30
CA LYS A 161 -19.81 0.17 -14.66
C LYS A 161 -21.27 -0.28 -14.68
N ASN A 162 -21.74 -0.95 -13.63
CA ASN A 162 -23.11 -1.44 -13.48
C ASN A 162 -24.01 -0.45 -12.73
N GLY A 163 -23.58 0.80 -12.48
CA GLY A 163 -24.38 1.84 -11.82
C GLY A 163 -24.72 1.57 -10.34
N LYS A 164 -23.94 0.69 -9.66
CA LYS A 164 -24.19 0.37 -8.23
C LYS A 164 -23.57 1.39 -7.26
N TYR A 165 -22.69 2.25 -7.74
CA TYR A 165 -22.06 3.32 -6.96
C TYR A 165 -21.93 4.57 -7.82
N ASP A 166 -22.22 5.75 -7.25
CA ASP A 166 -21.86 7.06 -7.78
C ASP A 166 -20.52 7.50 -7.21
N ILE A 167 -19.65 8.12 -8.04
CA ILE A 167 -18.33 8.65 -7.61
C ILE A 167 -18.45 10.16 -7.40
#